data_4c4787eb4de1f5f3907c1ca5f417b8ad
#
_entry.id   4c4787eb4de1f5f3907c1ca5f417b8ad
#
_cell.length_a   1.000
_cell.length_b   1.000
_cell.length_c   1.000
_cell.angle_alpha   90.00
_cell.angle_beta   90.00
_cell.angle_gamma   90.00
#
_symmetry.space_group_name_H-M   'P 1'
#
loop_
_entity.id
_entity.type
_entity.pdbx_description
1 polymer ?
#
loop_
_entity_poly.entity_id
_entity_poly.type
_entity_poly.pdbx_seq_one_letter_code
_entity_poly.pdbx_strand_id
1 'polypeptide(L)'
;MNESLKYFLSEKLEKYQTYVMDKIYDFDTTAEKVISNMIENSISGQSENAYKHIIRRHLSMEEKEMVDLALISGQSQATFAFDNKNIMTHDNISDIKGLLVDAFIENSKEICIEQLKTEGHMRKLFSYDNGDVIGIGIDANFNLVSTSTISFACATDLNPMSDTWIGITTAYPDLSKAKEVLKTREELIEEYGITEKQMHEFKFRKRHRENFSQKMEKQKEEKNKDRFKDYLKHNFNR
;
A
#
# COMPACT_ATOMS: atom_id res chain seq x y z
N MET A 1 -10.54 14.10 28.59
CA MET A 1 -9.14 13.61 28.76
C MET A 1 -8.36 14.70 29.46
N ASN A 2 -7.69 14.38 30.56
CA ASN A 2 -6.96 15.35 31.40
C ASN A 2 -5.81 15.99 30.57
N GLU A 3 -5.61 17.31 30.69
CA GLU A 3 -4.56 18.03 29.89
C GLU A 3 -3.14 17.51 30.15
N SER A 4 -2.85 17.11 31.40
CA SER A 4 -1.55 16.51 31.72
C SER A 4 -1.31 15.16 31.04
N LEU A 5 -2.36 14.37 30.79
CA LEU A 5 -2.28 13.12 30.06
C LEU A 5 -2.05 13.38 28.55
N LYS A 6 -2.69 14.42 28.01
CA LYS A 6 -2.46 14.85 26.62
C LYS A 6 -1.01 15.29 26.41
N TYR A 7 -0.49 16.09 27.35
CA TYR A 7 0.89 16.57 27.31
C TYR A 7 1.89 15.41 27.40
N PHE A 8 1.68 14.48 28.33
CA PHE A 8 2.54 13.31 28.50
C PHE A 8 2.54 12.38 27.26
N LEU A 9 1.37 12.17 26.64
CA LEU A 9 1.27 11.38 25.42
C LEU A 9 1.92 12.10 24.24
N SER A 10 1.79 13.43 24.17
CA SER A 10 2.44 14.24 23.13
C SER A 10 3.97 14.18 23.24
N GLU A 11 4.52 14.32 24.45
CA GLU A 11 5.96 14.25 24.70
C GLU A 11 6.53 12.84 24.38
N LYS A 12 5.81 11.78 24.78
CA LYS A 12 6.21 10.40 24.41
C LYS A 12 6.16 10.16 22.91
N LEU A 13 5.13 10.66 22.24
CA LEU A 13 4.98 10.53 20.81
C LEU A 13 6.10 11.26 20.08
N GLU A 14 6.44 12.47 20.51
CA GLU A 14 7.51 13.28 19.94
C GLU A 14 8.88 12.61 20.09
N LYS A 15 9.21 12.10 21.29
CA LYS A 15 10.43 11.32 21.53
C LYS A 15 10.49 10.06 20.68
N TYR A 16 9.37 9.35 20.56
CA TYR A 16 9.30 8.15 19.76
C TYR A 16 9.42 8.45 18.26
N GLN A 17 8.77 9.51 17.81
CA GLN A 17 8.90 9.98 16.42
C GLN A 17 10.32 10.39 16.10
N THR A 18 10.98 11.15 16.98
CA THR A 18 12.41 11.51 16.81
C THR A 18 13.28 10.26 16.71
N TYR A 19 13.10 9.28 17.59
CA TYR A 19 13.81 8.02 17.54
C TYR A 19 13.59 7.26 16.21
N VAL A 20 12.34 7.21 15.73
CA VAL A 20 12.00 6.57 14.45
C VAL A 20 12.64 7.34 13.29
N MET A 21 12.60 8.67 13.33
CA MET A 21 13.22 9.52 12.30
C MET A 21 14.73 9.35 12.26
N ASP A 22 15.40 9.31 13.42
CA ASP A 22 16.84 9.05 13.50
C ASP A 22 17.20 7.70 12.88
N LYS A 23 16.36 6.66 13.09
CA LYS A 23 16.53 5.34 12.48
C LYS A 23 16.29 5.34 10.96
N ILE A 24 15.38 6.18 10.46
CA ILE A 24 15.09 6.33 9.03
C ILE A 24 16.19 7.16 8.35
N TYR A 25 16.73 8.18 9.03
CA TYR A 25 17.80 9.06 8.52
C TYR A 25 19.20 8.47 8.58
N ASP A 26 19.42 7.36 9.25
CA ASP A 26 20.66 6.58 9.07
C ASP A 26 20.62 5.90 7.67
N PHE A 27 20.83 6.74 6.68
CA PHE A 27 20.38 6.64 5.30
C PHE A 27 20.82 5.36 4.58
N ASP A 28 22.05 4.97 4.71
CA ASP A 28 22.57 3.82 3.97
C ASP A 28 22.11 2.52 4.60
N THR A 29 22.05 2.49 5.91
CA THR A 29 21.64 1.28 6.65
C THR A 29 20.13 1.08 6.64
N THR A 30 19.31 2.14 6.70
CA THR A 30 17.85 2.00 6.85
C THR A 30 17.15 1.70 5.55
N ALA A 31 17.57 2.34 4.46
CA ALA A 31 17.02 2.03 3.15
C ALA A 31 17.43 0.62 2.68
N GLU A 32 18.66 0.18 2.96
CA GLU A 32 19.08 -1.21 2.77
C GLU A 32 18.31 -2.16 3.68
N LYS A 33 18.06 -1.81 4.94
CA LYS A 33 17.25 -2.61 5.86
C LYS A 33 15.79 -2.69 5.44
N VAL A 34 15.17 -1.61 4.97
CA VAL A 34 13.82 -1.64 4.43
C VAL A 34 13.74 -2.57 3.23
N ILE A 35 14.73 -2.54 2.34
CA ILE A 35 14.77 -3.45 1.20
C ILE A 35 15.16 -4.87 1.61
N SER A 36 16.12 -5.07 2.53
CA SER A 36 16.40 -6.39 3.10
C SER A 36 15.14 -6.98 3.76
N ASN A 37 14.42 -6.19 4.54
CA ASN A 37 13.15 -6.62 5.12
C ASN A 37 12.08 -6.93 4.07
N MET A 38 12.06 -6.20 2.95
CA MET A 38 11.20 -6.54 1.80
C MET A 38 11.61 -7.85 1.14
N ILE A 39 12.92 -8.17 1.15
CA ILE A 39 13.47 -9.38 0.53
C ILE A 39 13.32 -10.59 1.46
N GLU A 40 13.64 -10.42 2.74
CA GLU A 40 13.81 -11.51 3.71
C GLU A 40 12.52 -11.88 4.44
N ASN A 41 11.64 -10.91 4.68
CA ASN A 41 10.39 -11.17 5.36
C ASN A 41 9.32 -11.63 4.37
N SER A 42 9.28 -12.93 4.12
CA SER A 42 8.05 -13.54 3.62
C SER A 42 6.96 -13.30 4.65
N ILE A 43 5.94 -12.53 4.29
CA ILE A 43 4.75 -12.39 5.13
C ILE A 43 4.23 -13.79 5.40
N SER A 44 4.02 -14.14 6.65
CA SER A 44 3.51 -15.44 7.04
C SER A 44 2.24 -15.76 6.25
N GLY A 45 2.28 -16.78 5.42
CA GLY A 45 1.18 -17.20 4.55
C GLY A 45 1.22 -16.70 3.10
N GLN A 46 2.24 -15.93 2.67
CA GLN A 46 2.47 -15.63 1.26
C GLN A 46 3.69 -16.38 0.73
N SER A 47 3.55 -17.00 -0.45
CA SER A 47 4.61 -17.74 -1.12
C SER A 47 5.72 -16.87 -1.72
N GLU A 48 5.57 -15.56 -1.67
CA GLU A 48 6.47 -14.56 -2.23
C GLU A 48 6.83 -13.50 -1.21
N ASN A 49 8.10 -13.07 -1.20
CA ASN A 49 8.49 -11.89 -0.45
C ASN A 49 7.97 -10.60 -1.15
N ALA A 50 7.85 -9.52 -0.38
CA ALA A 50 7.30 -8.25 -0.85
C ALA A 50 8.08 -7.68 -2.06
N TYR A 51 9.39 -7.84 -2.08
CA TYR A 51 10.25 -7.40 -3.17
C TYR A 51 9.90 -8.10 -4.49
N LYS A 52 9.83 -9.44 -4.49
CA LYS A 52 9.42 -10.21 -5.68
C LYS A 52 8.00 -9.86 -6.13
N HIS A 53 7.11 -9.58 -5.17
CA HIS A 53 5.76 -9.14 -5.47
C HIS A 53 5.75 -7.79 -6.21
N ILE A 54 6.49 -6.79 -5.69
CA ILE A 54 6.56 -5.46 -6.29
C ILE A 54 7.14 -5.55 -7.71
N ILE A 55 8.26 -6.27 -7.87
CA ILE A 55 8.90 -6.44 -9.18
C ILE A 55 7.94 -7.09 -10.17
N ARG A 56 7.33 -8.21 -9.81
CA ARG A 56 6.49 -8.97 -10.72
C ARG A 56 5.19 -8.25 -11.07
N ARG A 57 4.66 -7.45 -10.15
CA ARG A 57 3.31 -6.88 -10.26
C ARG A 57 3.29 -5.42 -10.63
N HIS A 58 4.37 -4.71 -10.37
CA HIS A 58 4.36 -3.26 -10.44
C HIS A 58 5.60 -2.66 -11.12
N LEU A 59 6.43 -3.49 -11.77
CA LEU A 59 7.55 -3.05 -12.58
C LEU A 59 7.50 -3.66 -13.97
N SER A 60 7.98 -2.91 -14.95
CA SER A 60 8.15 -3.35 -16.36
C SER A 60 6.86 -3.84 -17.03
N MET A 61 5.70 -3.47 -16.50
CA MET A 61 4.42 -3.91 -17.07
C MET A 61 4.01 -2.96 -18.19
N GLU A 62 3.96 -3.44 -19.42
CA GLU A 62 3.54 -2.66 -20.58
C GLU A 62 2.02 -2.40 -20.57
N GLU A 63 1.59 -1.36 -21.30
CA GLU A 63 0.18 -0.96 -21.37
C GLU A 63 -0.73 -2.13 -21.78
N LYS A 64 -0.34 -2.87 -22.84
CA LYS A 64 -1.11 -4.03 -23.31
C LYS A 64 -1.25 -5.10 -22.22
N GLU A 65 -0.19 -5.38 -21.47
CA GLU A 65 -0.20 -6.35 -20.39
C GLU A 65 -1.13 -5.90 -19.27
N MET A 66 -1.11 -4.61 -18.90
CA MET A 66 -2.03 -4.04 -17.91
C MET A 66 -3.49 -4.15 -18.35
N VAL A 67 -3.78 -3.91 -19.63
CA VAL A 67 -5.12 -4.07 -20.22
C VAL A 67 -5.58 -5.53 -20.12
N ASP A 68 -4.75 -6.48 -20.57
CA ASP A 68 -5.06 -7.91 -20.55
C ASP A 68 -5.30 -8.41 -19.10
N LEU A 69 -4.43 -8.03 -18.18
CA LEU A 69 -4.56 -8.39 -16.77
C LEU A 69 -5.80 -7.77 -16.10
N ALA A 70 -6.13 -6.51 -16.45
CA ALA A 70 -7.34 -5.87 -15.95
C ALA A 70 -8.59 -6.61 -16.43
N LEU A 71 -8.67 -6.96 -17.71
CA LEU A 71 -9.79 -7.75 -18.29
C LEU A 71 -9.95 -9.10 -17.60
N ILE A 72 -8.84 -9.81 -17.38
CA ILE A 72 -8.85 -11.15 -16.76
C ILE A 72 -9.19 -11.08 -15.27
N SER A 73 -8.66 -10.09 -14.56
CA SER A 73 -8.81 -10.02 -13.10
C SER A 73 -10.06 -9.25 -12.65
N GLY A 74 -10.55 -8.30 -13.46
CA GLY A 74 -11.56 -7.31 -13.05
C GLY A 74 -11.04 -6.31 -12.02
N GLN A 75 -9.70 -6.09 -11.97
CA GLN A 75 -9.02 -5.20 -11.02
C GLN A 75 -8.18 -4.16 -11.76
N SER A 76 -7.96 -3.03 -11.11
CA SER A 76 -6.96 -2.06 -11.53
C SER A 76 -5.57 -2.70 -11.61
N GLN A 77 -4.79 -2.29 -12.59
CA GLN A 77 -3.40 -2.73 -12.80
C GLN A 77 -2.53 -1.50 -12.88
N ALA A 78 -1.42 -1.47 -12.17
CA ALA A 78 -0.52 -0.32 -12.13
C ALA A 78 0.94 -0.75 -12.20
N THR A 79 1.74 0.06 -12.88
CA THR A 79 3.20 -0.07 -12.93
C THR A 79 3.85 1.25 -12.52
N PHE A 80 5.02 1.19 -11.90
CA PHE A 80 5.83 2.37 -11.65
C PHE A 80 6.34 2.98 -12.96
N ALA A 81 6.35 4.30 -13.04
CA ALA A 81 6.78 5.05 -14.20
C ALA A 81 7.39 6.39 -13.75
N PHE A 82 8.37 6.90 -14.51
CA PHE A 82 8.96 8.22 -14.27
C PHE A 82 8.05 9.36 -14.73
N ASP A 83 7.22 9.09 -15.74
CA ASP A 83 6.27 10.01 -16.33
C ASP A 83 5.14 9.20 -17.03
N ASN A 84 4.32 9.89 -17.83
CA ASN A 84 3.20 9.29 -18.54
C ASN A 84 3.58 8.26 -19.63
N LYS A 85 4.88 8.04 -19.90
CA LYS A 85 5.36 7.20 -21.01
C LYS A 85 6.50 6.24 -20.62
N ASN A 86 7.32 6.64 -19.65
CA ASN A 86 8.56 5.93 -19.32
C ASN A 86 8.37 5.02 -18.10
N ILE A 87 8.10 3.75 -18.36
CA ILE A 87 7.90 2.72 -17.31
C ILE A 87 9.22 2.42 -16.62
N MET A 88 9.20 2.31 -15.30
CA MET A 88 10.34 1.87 -14.50
C MET A 88 10.59 0.38 -14.69
N THR A 89 11.86 0.02 -14.80
CA THR A 89 12.35 -1.34 -14.93
C THR A 89 13.10 -1.80 -13.68
N HIS A 90 13.62 -3.00 -13.69
CA HIS A 90 14.46 -3.53 -12.62
C HIS A 90 15.68 -2.65 -12.27
N ASP A 91 16.23 -1.96 -13.29
CA ASP A 91 17.39 -1.08 -13.09
C ASP A 91 17.07 0.18 -12.29
N ASN A 92 15.77 0.50 -12.16
CA ASN A 92 15.27 1.67 -11.43
C ASN A 92 14.82 1.36 -10.01
N ILE A 93 15.17 0.22 -9.46
CA ILE A 93 14.74 -0.16 -8.11
C ILE A 93 15.24 0.84 -7.03
N SER A 94 16.38 1.50 -7.27
CA SER A 94 16.91 2.55 -6.40
C SER A 94 15.98 3.77 -6.32
N ASP A 95 15.29 4.10 -7.41
CA ASP A 95 14.35 5.23 -7.46
C ASP A 95 13.10 4.93 -6.62
N ILE A 96 12.58 3.69 -6.73
CA ILE A 96 11.48 3.23 -5.88
C ILE A 96 11.88 3.21 -4.40
N LYS A 97 13.14 2.86 -4.12
CA LYS A 97 13.71 2.90 -2.77
C LYS A 97 13.69 4.32 -2.21
N GLY A 98 14.18 5.31 -2.97
CA GLY A 98 14.12 6.72 -2.60
C GLY A 98 12.69 7.18 -2.33
N LEU A 99 11.77 6.87 -3.24
CA LEU A 99 10.34 7.18 -3.10
C LEU A 99 9.72 6.57 -1.83
N LEU A 100 10.10 5.36 -1.47
CA LEU A 100 9.61 4.71 -0.24
C LEU A 100 10.19 5.35 1.02
N VAL A 101 11.44 5.81 0.99
CA VAL A 101 12.05 6.55 2.11
C VAL A 101 11.30 7.86 2.34
N ASP A 102 11.02 8.63 1.29
CA ASP A 102 10.27 9.87 1.38
C ASP A 102 8.85 9.61 1.91
N ALA A 103 8.20 8.56 1.42
CA ALA A 103 6.89 8.13 1.88
C ALA A 103 6.88 7.74 3.38
N PHE A 104 7.94 7.09 3.89
CA PHE A 104 8.09 6.79 5.31
C PHE A 104 8.29 8.05 6.14
N ILE A 105 9.12 8.97 5.70
CA ILE A 105 9.38 10.24 6.38
C ILE A 105 8.07 11.00 6.56
N GLU A 106 7.31 11.16 5.49
CA GLU A 106 6.03 11.88 5.52
C GLU A 106 5.00 11.20 6.43
N ASN A 107 4.95 9.88 6.44
CA ASN A 107 4.02 9.13 7.26
C ASN A 107 4.55 8.75 8.66
N SER A 108 5.76 9.21 9.05
CA SER A 108 6.45 8.79 10.27
C SER A 108 5.61 8.92 11.53
N LYS A 109 4.90 10.03 11.70
CA LYS A 109 4.02 10.29 12.84
C LYS A 109 2.87 9.28 12.89
N GLU A 110 2.23 9.02 11.75
CA GLU A 110 1.10 8.09 11.68
C GLU A 110 1.56 6.65 11.92
N ILE A 111 2.71 6.27 11.37
CA ILE A 111 3.35 4.97 11.61
C ILE A 111 3.60 4.77 13.11
N CYS A 112 4.19 5.77 13.79
CA CYS A 112 4.43 5.71 15.24
C CYS A 112 3.12 5.58 16.04
N ILE A 113 2.09 6.35 15.68
CA ILE A 113 0.78 6.28 16.34
C ILE A 113 0.16 4.89 16.18
N GLU A 114 0.18 4.33 14.99
CA GLU A 114 -0.39 3.01 14.74
C GLU A 114 0.40 1.90 15.45
N GLN A 115 1.71 1.98 15.50
CA GLN A 115 2.52 1.04 16.27
C GLN A 115 2.19 1.07 17.76
N LEU A 116 2.06 2.28 18.34
CA LEU A 116 1.69 2.44 19.74
C LEU A 116 0.28 1.92 20.03
N LYS A 117 -0.68 2.12 19.11
CA LYS A 117 -2.05 1.60 19.25
C LYS A 117 -2.13 0.07 19.15
N THR A 118 -1.25 -0.54 18.40
CA THR A 118 -1.26 -1.98 18.13
C THR A 118 -0.23 -2.74 18.94
N GLU A 119 0.40 -2.09 19.92
CA GLU A 119 1.44 -2.69 20.78
C GLU A 119 2.58 -3.33 19.95
N GLY A 120 2.90 -2.72 18.80
CA GLY A 120 3.94 -3.18 17.88
C GLY A 120 3.45 -4.15 16.78
N HIS A 121 2.19 -4.57 16.80
CA HIS A 121 1.60 -5.46 15.78
C HIS A 121 0.82 -4.67 14.72
N MET A 122 1.52 -3.82 13.97
CA MET A 122 0.88 -2.98 12.96
C MET A 122 0.73 -3.73 11.62
N ARG A 123 -0.44 -3.54 10.99
CA ARG A 123 -0.69 -3.86 9.58
C ARG A 123 -1.55 -2.75 8.99
N LYS A 124 -0.94 -1.83 8.27
CA LYS A 124 -1.65 -0.67 7.74
C LYS A 124 -1.13 -0.29 6.36
N LEU A 125 -2.05 0.18 5.52
CA LEU A 125 -1.76 0.83 4.26
C LEU A 125 -1.58 2.32 4.49
N PHE A 126 -0.47 2.86 4.01
CA PHE A 126 -0.15 4.27 3.99
C PHE A 126 -0.10 4.77 2.56
N SER A 127 -0.18 6.08 2.39
CA SER A 127 -0.16 6.70 1.08
C SER A 127 0.68 7.98 1.11
N TYR A 128 1.40 8.24 0.03
CA TYR A 128 2.26 9.39 -0.13
C TYR A 128 2.09 9.97 -1.53
N ASP A 129 1.89 11.28 -1.63
CA ASP A 129 1.82 12.00 -2.91
C ASP A 129 3.19 12.64 -3.19
N ASN A 130 3.89 12.13 -4.18
CA ASN A 130 5.21 12.61 -4.59
C ASN A 130 5.15 13.96 -5.33
N GLY A 131 3.98 14.39 -5.79
CA GLY A 131 3.81 15.57 -6.63
C GLY A 131 3.97 15.29 -8.13
N ASP A 132 5.05 14.64 -8.53
CA ASP A 132 5.31 14.20 -9.90
C ASP A 132 4.72 12.81 -10.16
N VAL A 133 4.52 12.48 -11.44
CA VAL A 133 4.04 11.15 -11.85
C VAL A 133 5.03 10.09 -11.39
N ILE A 134 4.53 9.08 -10.69
CA ILE A 134 5.30 7.92 -10.21
C ILE A 134 4.75 6.59 -10.72
N GLY A 135 3.65 6.63 -11.43
CA GLY A 135 3.05 5.43 -12.00
C GLY A 135 1.92 5.69 -12.97
N ILE A 136 1.67 4.70 -13.80
CA ILE A 136 0.56 4.64 -14.76
C ILE A 136 -0.18 3.32 -14.61
N GLY A 137 -1.41 3.25 -15.09
CA GLY A 137 -2.14 2.00 -15.08
C GLY A 137 -3.59 2.07 -15.50
N ILE A 138 -4.22 0.92 -15.56
CA ILE A 138 -5.65 0.77 -15.86
C ILE A 138 -6.45 0.89 -14.56
N ASP A 139 -7.27 1.93 -14.48
CA ASP A 139 -8.09 2.22 -13.31
C ASP A 139 -9.35 1.32 -13.19
N ALA A 140 -10.12 1.53 -12.14
CA ALA A 140 -11.37 0.79 -11.91
C ALA A 140 -12.47 1.10 -12.94
N ASN A 141 -12.35 2.16 -13.75
CA ASN A 141 -13.28 2.52 -14.82
C ASN A 141 -12.79 2.06 -16.21
N PHE A 142 -11.64 1.37 -16.22
CA PHE A 142 -10.98 0.91 -17.42
C PHE A 142 -10.41 2.06 -18.27
N ASN A 143 -9.89 3.10 -17.63
CA ASN A 143 -9.11 4.14 -18.31
C ASN A 143 -7.63 3.91 -18.02
N LEU A 144 -6.75 4.28 -18.95
CA LEU A 144 -5.34 4.43 -18.66
C LEU A 144 -5.14 5.79 -17.97
N VAL A 145 -4.60 5.77 -16.78
CA VAL A 145 -4.43 6.97 -15.95
C VAL A 145 -3.02 7.06 -15.41
N SER A 146 -2.60 8.27 -15.03
CA SER A 146 -1.36 8.49 -14.28
C SER A 146 -1.65 8.91 -12.85
N THR A 147 -0.70 8.61 -11.95
CA THR A 147 -0.77 8.97 -10.55
C THR A 147 0.59 9.44 -10.04
N SER A 148 0.57 10.39 -9.10
CA SER A 148 1.73 10.80 -8.31
C SER A 148 1.75 10.16 -6.92
N THR A 149 0.75 9.33 -6.61
CA THR A 149 0.59 8.75 -5.28
C THR A 149 1.08 7.31 -5.26
N ILE A 150 1.93 6.99 -4.29
CA ILE A 150 2.27 5.62 -3.92
C ILE A 150 1.44 5.19 -2.71
N SER A 151 0.91 3.97 -2.75
CA SER A 151 0.42 3.28 -1.57
C SER A 151 1.38 2.17 -1.18
N PHE A 152 1.70 2.08 0.11
CA PHE A 152 2.57 1.03 0.64
C PHE A 152 1.99 0.46 1.94
N ALA A 153 2.08 -0.84 2.09
CA ALA A 153 1.63 -1.51 3.30
C ALA A 153 2.83 -1.85 4.18
N CYS A 154 2.75 -1.42 5.43
CA CYS A 154 3.70 -1.81 6.46
C CYS A 154 3.09 -2.87 7.37
N ALA A 155 3.89 -3.85 7.72
CA ALA A 155 3.62 -4.75 8.82
C ALA A 155 4.81 -4.77 9.78
N THR A 156 4.53 -4.88 11.04
CA THR A 156 5.54 -5.09 12.06
C THR A 156 5.00 -6.04 13.12
N ASP A 157 5.79 -7.06 13.40
CA ASP A 157 5.62 -7.93 14.56
C ASP A 157 6.78 -7.69 15.54
N LEU A 158 7.50 -6.58 15.36
CA LEU A 158 8.80 -6.37 15.94
C LEU A 158 8.78 -5.23 16.94
N ASN A 159 9.60 -5.34 17.97
CA ASN A 159 9.86 -4.23 18.85
C ASN A 159 10.47 -3.07 18.04
N PRO A 160 9.89 -1.85 18.06
CA PRO A 160 10.42 -0.70 17.33
C PRO A 160 11.85 -0.32 17.75
N MET A 161 12.33 -0.83 18.88
CA MET A 161 13.70 -0.68 19.34
C MET A 161 14.67 -1.68 18.69
N SER A 162 14.18 -2.62 17.87
CA SER A 162 15.03 -3.55 17.14
C SER A 162 15.43 -3.02 15.77
N ASP A 163 16.54 -3.51 15.23
CA ASP A 163 17.03 -3.09 13.90
C ASP A 163 16.15 -3.54 12.72
N THR A 164 15.19 -4.42 12.98
CA THR A 164 14.28 -5.00 11.96
C THR A 164 12.80 -4.64 12.21
N TRP A 165 12.54 -3.47 12.72
CA TRP A 165 11.24 -3.06 13.25
C TRP A 165 10.12 -2.76 12.23
N ILE A 166 10.45 -2.53 10.97
CA ILE A 166 9.47 -2.29 9.90
C ILE A 166 9.75 -3.20 8.71
N GLY A 167 8.70 -3.85 8.23
CA GLY A 167 8.67 -4.53 6.95
C GLY A 167 7.64 -3.90 6.01
N ILE A 168 8.05 -3.61 4.77
CA ILE A 168 7.09 -3.30 3.71
C ILE A 168 6.58 -4.62 3.15
N THR A 169 5.26 -4.75 3.10
CA THR A 169 4.63 -5.97 2.60
C THR A 169 4.21 -5.86 1.15
N THR A 170 3.95 -4.63 0.69
CA THR A 170 3.70 -4.28 -0.72
C THR A 170 3.84 -2.77 -0.91
N ALA A 171 4.13 -2.36 -2.15
CA ALA A 171 4.04 -0.97 -2.59
C ALA A 171 3.60 -0.92 -4.05
N TYR A 172 2.78 0.04 -4.41
CA TYR A 172 2.24 0.18 -5.77
C TYR A 172 1.77 1.61 -6.04
N PRO A 173 1.75 2.05 -7.31
CA PRO A 173 1.12 3.31 -7.69
C PRO A 173 -0.39 3.27 -7.42
N ASP A 174 -0.91 4.24 -6.69
CA ASP A 174 -2.31 4.29 -6.26
C ASP A 174 -3.19 5.00 -7.30
N LEU A 175 -3.82 4.23 -8.16
CA LEU A 175 -4.71 4.75 -9.20
C LEU A 175 -6.05 5.29 -8.66
N SER A 176 -6.39 5.05 -7.40
CA SER A 176 -7.60 5.63 -6.80
C SER A 176 -7.49 7.16 -6.64
N LYS A 177 -6.26 7.68 -6.71
CA LYS A 177 -5.90 9.10 -6.66
C LYS A 177 -5.29 9.60 -7.98
N ALA A 178 -5.72 9.01 -9.10
CA ALA A 178 -5.25 9.39 -10.42
C ALA A 178 -5.46 10.88 -10.69
N LYS A 179 -4.46 11.52 -11.30
CA LYS A 179 -4.47 12.96 -11.63
C LYS A 179 -4.89 13.22 -13.06
N GLU A 180 -4.57 12.32 -13.96
CA GLU A 180 -4.78 12.52 -15.39
C GLU A 180 -5.27 11.24 -16.07
N VAL A 181 -6.20 11.38 -17.00
CA VAL A 181 -6.61 10.30 -17.91
C VAL A 181 -5.77 10.43 -19.17
N LEU A 182 -4.92 9.44 -19.44
CA LEU A 182 -4.04 9.37 -20.61
C LEU A 182 -4.76 8.79 -21.82
N LYS A 183 -5.60 7.76 -21.59
CA LYS A 183 -6.53 7.21 -22.58
C LYS A 183 -7.84 6.84 -21.90
N THR A 184 -8.91 7.16 -22.55
CA THR A 184 -10.25 6.77 -22.11
C THR A 184 -10.51 5.28 -22.37
N ARG A 185 -11.50 4.75 -21.71
CA ARG A 185 -11.95 3.36 -21.93
C ARG A 185 -12.30 3.12 -23.40
N GLU A 186 -12.94 4.07 -24.04
CA GLU A 186 -13.38 3.99 -25.44
C GLU A 186 -12.17 3.89 -26.38
N GLU A 187 -11.13 4.69 -26.15
CA GLU A 187 -9.87 4.64 -26.91
C GLU A 187 -9.16 3.30 -26.73
N LEU A 188 -9.10 2.76 -25.50
CA LEU A 188 -8.50 1.46 -25.21
C LEU A 188 -9.29 0.30 -25.88
N ILE A 189 -10.63 0.39 -25.89
CA ILE A 189 -11.47 -0.62 -26.55
C ILE A 189 -11.18 -0.65 -28.05
N GLU A 190 -11.08 0.53 -28.68
CA GLU A 190 -10.78 0.63 -30.11
C GLU A 190 -9.35 0.15 -30.42
N GLU A 191 -8.36 0.62 -29.69
CA GLU A 191 -6.94 0.33 -29.90
C GLU A 191 -6.61 -1.17 -29.75
N TYR A 192 -7.18 -1.82 -28.72
CA TYR A 192 -6.92 -3.23 -28.43
C TYR A 192 -7.98 -4.21 -28.97
N GLY A 193 -8.97 -3.71 -29.69
CA GLY A 193 -10.04 -4.55 -30.28
C GLY A 193 -10.85 -5.29 -29.22
N ILE A 194 -11.10 -4.65 -28.07
CA ILE A 194 -11.79 -5.28 -26.94
C ILE A 194 -13.28 -5.43 -27.25
N THR A 195 -13.80 -6.64 -27.12
CA THR A 195 -15.20 -6.95 -27.43
C THR A 195 -16.13 -6.53 -26.28
N GLU A 196 -17.40 -6.28 -26.60
CA GLU A 196 -18.44 -6.04 -25.59
C GLU A 196 -18.53 -7.17 -24.56
N LYS A 197 -18.33 -8.41 -24.99
CA LYS A 197 -18.31 -9.59 -24.10
C LYS A 197 -17.19 -9.48 -23.06
N GLN A 198 -15.97 -9.12 -23.46
CA GLN A 198 -14.83 -8.94 -22.55
C GLN A 198 -15.09 -7.81 -21.55
N MET A 199 -15.65 -6.68 -21.99
CA MET A 199 -16.03 -5.58 -21.11
C MET A 199 -17.16 -5.95 -20.14
N HIS A 200 -18.12 -6.75 -20.58
CA HIS A 200 -19.16 -7.27 -19.69
C HIS A 200 -18.57 -8.21 -18.63
N GLU A 201 -17.64 -9.09 -18.99
CA GLU A 201 -16.94 -9.98 -18.06
C GLU A 201 -16.09 -9.19 -17.07
N PHE A 202 -15.36 -8.15 -17.51
CA PHE A 202 -14.62 -7.24 -16.63
C PHE A 202 -15.54 -6.64 -15.55
N LYS A 203 -16.66 -6.02 -15.98
CA LYS A 203 -17.63 -5.40 -15.06
C LYS A 203 -18.25 -6.42 -14.10
N PHE A 204 -18.51 -7.65 -14.56
CA PHE A 204 -19.03 -8.73 -13.73
C PHE A 204 -18.02 -9.14 -12.66
N ARG A 205 -16.76 -9.39 -13.03
CA ARG A 205 -15.68 -9.76 -12.10
C ARG A 205 -15.42 -8.66 -11.08
N LYS A 206 -15.37 -7.40 -11.52
CA LYS A 206 -15.22 -6.23 -10.63
C LYS A 206 -16.33 -6.23 -9.58
N ARG A 207 -17.61 -6.27 -9.99
CA ARG A 207 -18.76 -6.27 -9.07
C ARG A 207 -18.73 -7.43 -8.09
N HIS A 208 -18.38 -8.62 -8.57
CA HIS A 208 -18.28 -9.81 -7.71
C HIS A 208 -17.21 -9.62 -6.60
N ARG A 209 -16.08 -9.03 -6.93
CA ARG A 209 -15.01 -8.76 -5.95
C ARG A 209 -15.40 -7.67 -4.95
N GLU A 210 -16.02 -6.59 -5.41
CA GLU A 210 -16.52 -5.53 -4.52
C GLU A 210 -17.51 -6.08 -3.50
N ASN A 211 -18.47 -6.89 -3.95
CA ASN A 211 -19.42 -7.56 -3.07
C ASN A 211 -18.74 -8.50 -2.06
N PHE A 212 -17.73 -9.26 -2.50
CA PHE A 212 -16.97 -10.13 -1.62
C PHE A 212 -16.18 -9.34 -0.57
N SER A 213 -15.50 -8.28 -0.97
CA SER A 213 -14.75 -7.39 -0.06
C SER A 213 -15.66 -6.78 0.99
N GLN A 214 -16.81 -6.22 0.59
CA GLN A 214 -17.79 -5.66 1.53
C GLN A 214 -18.33 -6.71 2.52
N LYS A 215 -18.55 -7.94 2.06
CA LYS A 215 -18.96 -9.03 2.94
C LYS A 215 -17.90 -9.38 3.97
N MET A 216 -16.63 -9.42 3.55
CA MET A 216 -15.50 -9.71 4.45
C MET A 216 -15.27 -8.59 5.47
N GLU A 217 -15.43 -7.32 5.08
CA GLU A 217 -15.35 -6.19 6.01
C GLU A 217 -16.43 -6.25 7.08
N LYS A 218 -17.69 -6.49 6.68
CA LYS A 218 -18.80 -6.67 7.64
C LYS A 218 -18.53 -7.80 8.64
N GLN A 219 -18.02 -8.94 8.16
CA GLN A 219 -17.66 -10.06 9.04
C GLN A 219 -16.53 -9.73 10.01
N LYS A 220 -15.54 -8.91 9.59
CA LYS A 220 -14.48 -8.42 10.48
C LYS A 220 -15.02 -7.48 11.54
N GLU A 221 -15.90 -6.56 11.16
CA GLU A 221 -16.53 -5.63 12.10
C GLU A 221 -17.37 -6.38 13.14
N GLU A 222 -18.17 -7.38 12.73
CA GLU A 222 -18.96 -8.22 13.63
C GLU A 222 -18.06 -8.97 14.63
N LYS A 223 -17.00 -9.62 14.13
CA LYS A 223 -16.02 -10.30 15.00
C LYS A 223 -15.34 -9.37 15.99
N ASN A 224 -15.01 -8.14 15.58
CA ASN A 224 -14.41 -7.16 16.45
C ASN A 224 -15.40 -6.66 17.52
N LYS A 225 -16.68 -6.45 17.16
CA LYS A 225 -17.75 -6.11 18.12
C LYS A 225 -17.96 -7.23 19.15
N ASP A 226 -17.94 -8.47 18.75
CA ASP A 226 -18.09 -9.61 19.66
C ASP A 226 -16.90 -9.76 20.59
N ARG A 227 -15.67 -9.64 20.09
CA ARG A 227 -14.45 -9.58 20.93
C ARG A 227 -14.50 -8.45 21.95
N PHE A 228 -14.96 -7.27 21.55
CA PHE A 228 -15.08 -6.13 22.45
C PHE A 228 -16.15 -6.37 23.52
N LYS A 229 -17.30 -6.97 23.17
CA LYS A 229 -18.32 -7.38 24.14
C LYS A 229 -17.79 -8.40 25.16
N ASP A 230 -17.03 -9.38 24.69
CA ASP A 230 -16.43 -10.39 25.56
C ASP A 230 -15.36 -9.78 26.47
N TYR A 231 -14.55 -8.87 25.96
CA TYR A 231 -13.61 -8.10 26.79
C TYR A 231 -14.32 -7.30 27.89
N LEU A 232 -15.41 -6.61 27.57
CA LEU A 232 -16.21 -5.88 28.56
C LEU A 232 -16.82 -6.79 29.63
N LYS A 233 -17.37 -7.95 29.22
CA LYS A 233 -17.91 -8.93 30.18
C LYS A 233 -16.87 -9.46 31.15
N HIS A 234 -15.64 -9.71 30.70
CA HIS A 234 -14.57 -10.25 31.54
C HIS A 234 -13.97 -9.23 32.51
N ASN A 235 -13.93 -7.95 32.12
CA ASN A 235 -13.25 -6.91 32.89
C ASN A 235 -14.18 -6.02 33.75
N PHE A 236 -15.49 -6.02 33.50
CA PHE A 236 -16.43 -5.16 34.25
C PHE A 236 -17.51 -5.92 35.01
N ASN A 237 -17.50 -7.26 35.00
CA ASN A 237 -18.38 -8.09 35.85
C ASN A 237 -17.62 -8.74 37.03
N ARG A 238 -16.61 -8.05 37.56
CA ARG A 238 -15.98 -8.37 38.83
C ARG A 238 -16.33 -7.35 39.92
#